data_0090226f6b2ddd141e11cd26fee68e4e
#
_entry.id   0090226f6b2ddd141e11cd26fee68e4e
#
_cell.length_a   1.000
_cell.length_b   1.000
_cell.length_c   1.000
_cell.angle_alpha   90.00
_cell.angle_beta   90.00
_cell.angle_gamma   90.00
#
_symmetry.space_group_name_H-M   'P 1'
#
loop_
_entity.id
_entity.type
_entity.pdbx_description
1 polymer ?
#
loop_
_entity_poly.entity_id
_entity_poly.type
_entity_poly.pdbx_seq_one_letter_code
_entity_poly.pdbx_strand_id
1 'polypeptide(L)'
;VKEVYLDEDLISEIRDMRPKLIGIDAPLTLPRGRRGVEDKEGPKFRLCDLELRERGIKFFPVTLGPMRSLTLRGIMLKEKLEKLNYRVVEVYPGATQDILGIPRKSRGLSLLREGLRRLGVRGVREGLSGDELDAITAAITVQLYLEGKAEFIGDPTEGLILIPKG
;
A
#
# COMPACT_ATOMS: atom_id res chain seq x y z
N VAL A 1 -14.41 7.00 -3.43
CA VAL A 1 -13.97 5.59 -3.36
C VAL A 1 -15.00 4.74 -4.08
N LYS A 2 -14.55 3.72 -4.81
CA LYS A 2 -15.38 2.75 -5.53
C LYS A 2 -14.82 1.35 -5.26
N GLU A 3 -15.67 0.40 -4.95
CA GLU A 3 -15.29 -1.01 -4.89
C GLU A 3 -15.37 -1.62 -6.29
N VAL A 4 -14.32 -2.35 -6.67
CA VAL A 4 -14.25 -3.13 -7.91
C VAL A 4 -13.68 -4.52 -7.57
N TYR A 5 -14.19 -5.56 -8.20
CA TYR A 5 -13.86 -6.94 -7.86
C TYR A 5 -12.99 -7.61 -8.91
N LEU A 6 -13.11 -7.21 -10.16
CA LEU A 6 -12.35 -7.77 -11.28
C LEU A 6 -11.18 -6.83 -11.65
N ASP A 7 -10.06 -7.43 -12.05
CA ASP A 7 -8.88 -6.67 -12.50
C ASP A 7 -9.19 -5.84 -13.76
N GLU A 8 -10.06 -6.32 -14.65
CA GLU A 8 -10.48 -5.60 -15.84
C GLU A 8 -11.24 -4.32 -15.49
N ASP A 9 -12.15 -4.38 -14.52
CA ASP A 9 -12.91 -3.22 -14.04
C ASP A 9 -11.97 -2.20 -13.40
N LEU A 10 -11.01 -2.69 -12.58
CA LEU A 10 -10.00 -1.84 -11.97
C LEU A 10 -9.15 -1.11 -13.02
N ILE A 11 -8.70 -1.82 -14.05
CA ILE A 11 -7.90 -1.23 -15.14
C ILE A 11 -8.74 -0.23 -15.94
N SER A 12 -10.04 -0.50 -16.15
CA SER A 12 -10.95 0.44 -16.81
C SER A 12 -11.07 1.74 -16.02
N GLU A 13 -11.33 1.66 -14.72
CA GLU A 13 -11.40 2.83 -13.84
C GLU A 13 -10.08 3.63 -13.83
N ILE A 14 -8.92 2.95 -13.81
CA ILE A 14 -7.61 3.59 -13.90
C ILE A 14 -7.43 4.34 -15.22
N ARG A 15 -7.85 3.75 -16.34
CA ARG A 15 -7.79 4.40 -17.66
C ARG A 15 -8.65 5.66 -17.73
N ASP A 16 -9.83 5.63 -17.13
CA ASP A 16 -10.74 6.78 -17.10
C ASP A 16 -10.19 7.91 -16.23
N MET A 17 -9.65 7.57 -15.06
CA MET A 17 -9.06 8.54 -14.12
C MET A 17 -7.70 9.09 -14.55
N ARG A 18 -6.92 8.37 -15.35
CA ARG A 18 -5.56 8.73 -15.80
C ARG A 18 -4.66 9.25 -14.68
N PRO A 19 -4.45 8.49 -13.61
CA PRO A 19 -3.67 8.95 -12.47
C PRO A 19 -2.19 9.15 -12.85
N LYS A 20 -1.54 10.14 -12.23
CA LYS A 20 -0.09 10.38 -12.40
C LYS A 20 0.77 9.32 -11.71
N LEU A 21 0.24 8.71 -10.65
CA LEU A 21 0.91 7.70 -9.83
C LEU A 21 -0.15 6.83 -9.15
N ILE A 22 0.08 5.53 -9.10
CA ILE A 22 -0.81 4.54 -8.50
C ILE A 22 -0.13 3.96 -7.26
N GLY A 23 -0.75 4.11 -6.10
CA GLY A 23 -0.35 3.42 -4.87
C GLY A 23 -1.13 2.12 -4.70
N ILE A 24 -0.44 1.01 -4.52
CA ILE A 24 -1.07 -0.30 -4.27
C ILE A 24 -0.77 -0.72 -2.83
N ASP A 25 -1.82 -1.01 -2.05
CA ASP A 25 -1.72 -1.60 -0.70
C ASP A 25 -1.51 -3.11 -0.80
N ALA A 26 -0.35 -3.48 -1.28
CA ALA A 26 0.11 -4.88 -1.33
C ALA A 26 1.63 -4.89 -1.52
N PRO A 27 2.33 -5.94 -1.07
CA PRO A 27 3.72 -6.14 -1.44
C PRO A 27 3.84 -6.35 -2.96
N LEU A 28 4.74 -5.59 -3.60
CA LEU A 28 4.94 -5.60 -5.04
C LEU A 28 6.23 -6.32 -5.48
N THR A 29 6.95 -6.88 -4.51
CA THR A 29 8.20 -7.61 -4.72
C THR A 29 8.36 -8.73 -3.70
N LEU A 30 9.30 -9.62 -3.95
CA LEU A 30 9.72 -10.65 -3.00
C LEU A 30 11.09 -10.30 -2.39
N PRO A 31 11.40 -10.84 -1.20
CA PRO A 31 12.74 -10.75 -0.63
C PRO A 31 13.81 -11.28 -1.59
N ARG A 32 14.97 -10.63 -1.65
CA ARG A 32 16.09 -11.06 -2.49
C ARG A 32 16.49 -12.50 -2.16
N GLY A 33 16.64 -13.32 -3.17
CA GLY A 33 16.96 -14.75 -3.03
C GLY A 33 15.75 -15.67 -2.82
N ARG A 34 14.55 -15.11 -2.66
CA ARG A 34 13.31 -15.88 -2.59
C ARG A 34 12.79 -16.18 -3.99
N ARG A 35 12.54 -17.48 -4.30
CA ARG A 35 12.15 -17.97 -5.64
C ARG A 35 10.67 -17.79 -5.97
N GLY A 36 9.82 -17.56 -4.96
CA GLY A 36 8.37 -17.40 -5.12
C GLY A 36 7.66 -17.29 -3.79
N VAL A 37 6.35 -17.00 -3.82
CA VAL A 37 5.55 -16.86 -2.60
C VAL A 37 5.44 -18.16 -1.80
N GLU A 38 5.55 -19.31 -2.46
CA GLU A 38 5.48 -20.65 -1.86
C GLU A 38 6.86 -21.20 -1.41
N ASP A 39 7.93 -20.48 -1.65
CA ASP A 39 9.27 -20.87 -1.22
C ASP A 39 9.34 -20.95 0.32
N LYS A 40 9.59 -22.14 0.86
CA LYS A 40 9.63 -22.38 2.31
C LYS A 40 10.97 -21.97 2.94
N GLU A 41 12.04 -22.01 2.15
CA GLU A 41 13.42 -21.83 2.60
C GLU A 41 13.95 -20.41 2.36
N GLY A 42 13.32 -19.64 1.47
CA GLY A 42 13.75 -18.30 1.12
C GLY A 42 13.58 -17.28 2.25
N PRO A 43 14.27 -16.13 2.16
CA PRO A 43 14.16 -15.03 3.11
C PRO A 43 12.70 -14.60 3.32
N LYS A 44 12.38 -14.15 4.54
CA LYS A 44 11.00 -13.79 4.92
C LYS A 44 10.73 -12.30 4.80
N PHE A 45 11.75 -11.46 4.84
CA PHE A 45 11.66 -10.01 4.89
C PHE A 45 12.52 -9.39 3.79
N ARG A 46 11.99 -8.34 3.18
CA ARG A 46 12.72 -7.43 2.29
C ARG A 46 13.43 -6.35 3.16
N LEU A 47 14.36 -5.61 2.59
CA LEU A 47 15.01 -4.50 3.30
C LEU A 47 13.99 -3.44 3.74
N CYS A 48 13.02 -3.10 2.91
CA CYS A 48 11.94 -2.18 3.29
C CYS A 48 11.11 -2.68 4.49
N ASP A 49 10.88 -3.99 4.59
CA ASP A 49 10.19 -4.60 5.73
C ASP A 49 11.02 -4.47 7.02
N LEU A 50 12.34 -4.64 6.92
CA LEU A 50 13.26 -4.47 8.05
C LEU A 50 13.28 -3.01 8.53
N GLU A 51 13.32 -2.05 7.61
CA GLU A 51 13.26 -0.62 7.95
C GLU A 51 11.93 -0.24 8.63
N LEU A 52 10.78 -0.78 8.18
CA LEU A 52 9.51 -0.60 8.90
C LEU A 52 9.62 -1.10 10.35
N ARG A 53 10.23 -2.27 10.55
CA ARG A 53 10.41 -2.86 11.89
C ARG A 53 11.32 -2.00 12.77
N GLU A 54 12.41 -1.48 12.24
CA GLU A 54 13.32 -0.57 12.95
C GLU A 54 12.62 0.73 13.39
N ARG A 55 11.67 1.20 12.59
CA ARG A 55 10.80 2.35 12.92
C ARG A 55 9.65 1.99 13.88
N GLY A 56 9.59 0.74 14.36
CA GLY A 56 8.52 0.26 15.27
C GLY A 56 7.16 0.05 14.58
N ILE A 57 7.10 0.10 13.25
CA ILE A 57 5.86 -0.07 12.47
C ILE A 57 5.56 -1.56 12.30
N LYS A 58 4.42 -2.00 12.81
CA LYS A 58 3.96 -3.41 12.70
C LYS A 58 3.43 -3.70 11.32
N PHE A 59 3.85 -4.81 10.74
CA PHE A 59 3.40 -5.32 9.44
C PHE A 59 3.37 -6.85 9.44
N PHE A 60 2.79 -7.44 8.39
CA PHE A 60 2.80 -8.87 8.16
C PHE A 60 3.82 -9.24 7.07
N PRO A 61 4.68 -10.24 7.30
CA PRO A 61 5.65 -10.66 6.29
C PRO A 61 4.93 -11.24 5.07
N VAL A 62 5.52 -11.06 3.89
CA VAL A 62 5.01 -11.58 2.61
C VAL A 62 4.83 -13.10 2.59
N THR A 63 5.46 -13.81 3.54
CA THR A 63 5.42 -15.26 3.70
C THR A 63 4.23 -15.77 4.47
N LEU A 64 3.48 -14.90 5.18
CA LEU A 64 2.28 -15.27 5.93
C LEU A 64 1.17 -15.68 4.96
N GLY A 65 0.41 -16.73 5.29
CA GLY A 65 -0.57 -17.34 4.39
C GLY A 65 -1.42 -16.36 3.57
N PRO A 66 -2.25 -15.49 4.19
CA PRO A 66 -3.05 -14.52 3.45
C PRO A 66 -2.22 -13.52 2.64
N MET A 67 -1.02 -13.16 3.13
CA MET A 67 -0.12 -12.23 2.43
C MET A 67 0.45 -12.81 1.13
N ARG A 68 0.57 -14.14 1.01
CA ARG A 68 1.08 -14.77 -0.24
C ARG A 68 0.19 -14.47 -1.44
N SER A 69 -1.12 -14.67 -1.30
CA SER A 69 -2.09 -14.38 -2.35
C SER A 69 -2.12 -12.89 -2.69
N LEU A 70 -2.10 -12.02 -1.67
CA LEU A 70 -2.06 -10.58 -1.84
C LEU A 70 -0.78 -10.14 -2.56
N THR A 71 0.38 -10.65 -2.17
CA THR A 71 1.67 -10.37 -2.80
C THR A 71 1.68 -10.79 -4.27
N LEU A 72 1.24 -12.02 -4.57
CA LEU A 72 1.17 -12.51 -5.94
C LEU A 72 0.28 -11.62 -6.80
N ARG A 73 -0.92 -11.29 -6.33
CA ARG A 73 -1.85 -10.39 -7.02
C ARG A 73 -1.24 -8.99 -7.21
N GLY A 74 -0.59 -8.45 -6.18
CA GLY A 74 0.08 -7.15 -6.24
C GLY A 74 1.15 -7.09 -7.32
N ILE A 75 2.03 -8.11 -7.38
CA ILE A 75 3.09 -8.22 -8.41
C ILE A 75 2.47 -8.29 -9.81
N MET A 76 1.47 -9.15 -10.01
CA MET A 76 0.79 -9.31 -11.32
C MET A 76 0.08 -8.02 -11.76
N LEU A 77 -0.60 -7.33 -10.83
CA LEU A 77 -1.28 -6.07 -11.11
C LEU A 77 -0.28 -4.97 -11.47
N LYS A 78 0.82 -4.86 -10.71
CA LYS A 78 1.91 -3.93 -11.03
C LYS A 78 2.42 -4.16 -12.45
N GLU A 79 2.76 -5.40 -12.82
CA GLU A 79 3.24 -5.73 -14.18
C GLU A 79 2.23 -5.34 -15.28
N LYS A 80 0.94 -5.62 -15.06
CA LYS A 80 -0.12 -5.22 -16.00
C LYS A 80 -0.19 -3.71 -16.18
N LEU A 81 -0.14 -2.96 -15.09
CA LEU A 81 -0.25 -1.50 -15.11
C LEU A 81 1.01 -0.84 -15.71
N GLU A 82 2.20 -1.35 -15.40
CA GLU A 82 3.46 -0.85 -15.98
C GLU A 82 3.53 -1.09 -17.49
N LYS A 83 3.02 -2.23 -18.00
CA LYS A 83 2.85 -2.48 -19.44
C LYS A 83 1.89 -1.48 -20.13
N LEU A 84 0.99 -0.88 -19.36
CA LEU A 84 0.11 0.20 -19.81
C LEU A 84 0.70 1.61 -19.58
N ASN A 85 1.99 1.70 -19.26
CA ASN A 85 2.75 2.92 -18.98
C ASN A 85 2.29 3.70 -17.74
N TYR A 86 1.63 3.06 -16.78
CA TYR A 86 1.37 3.67 -15.48
C TYR A 86 2.55 3.51 -14.54
N ARG A 87 2.80 4.53 -13.75
CA ARG A 87 3.75 4.45 -12.63
C ARG A 87 3.04 3.85 -11.42
N VAL A 88 3.64 2.82 -10.84
CA VAL A 88 3.07 2.07 -9.71
C VAL A 88 4.07 2.05 -8.56
N VAL A 89 3.57 2.25 -7.35
CA VAL A 89 4.36 2.19 -6.11
C VAL A 89 3.65 1.36 -5.06
N GLU A 90 4.44 0.66 -4.25
CA GLU A 90 3.92 0.00 -3.05
C GLU A 90 3.67 1.05 -1.98
N VAL A 91 2.51 0.99 -1.36
CA VAL A 91 2.18 1.78 -0.16
C VAL A 91 1.70 0.85 0.94
N TYR A 92 1.91 1.25 2.18
CA TYR A 92 1.40 0.54 3.34
C TYR A 92 0.58 1.48 4.21
N PRO A 93 -0.77 1.47 4.10
CA PRO A 93 -1.66 2.35 4.85
C PRO A 93 -1.40 2.34 6.36
N GLY A 94 -1.11 1.15 6.93
CA GLY A 94 -0.76 1.05 8.35
C GLY A 94 0.47 1.87 8.74
N ALA A 95 1.50 1.92 7.89
CA ALA A 95 2.67 2.76 8.13
C ALA A 95 2.31 4.25 8.05
N THR A 96 1.55 4.63 7.04
CA THR A 96 1.07 6.01 6.87
C THR A 96 0.22 6.45 8.05
N GLN A 97 -0.69 5.59 8.52
CA GLN A 97 -1.54 5.87 9.69
C GLN A 97 -0.70 6.08 10.95
N ASP A 98 0.29 5.23 11.21
CA ASP A 98 1.18 5.36 12.37
C ASP A 98 2.00 6.66 12.30
N ILE A 99 2.62 6.97 11.15
CA ILE A 99 3.46 8.15 10.98
C ILE A 99 2.65 9.44 11.10
N LEU A 100 1.43 9.47 10.55
CA LEU A 100 0.54 10.64 10.62
C LEU A 100 -0.23 10.73 11.95
N GLY A 101 -0.02 9.81 12.88
CA GLY A 101 -0.65 9.81 14.20
C GLY A 101 -2.17 9.58 14.16
N ILE A 102 -2.68 8.87 13.15
CA ILE A 102 -4.09 8.49 13.08
C ILE A 102 -4.28 7.01 13.42
N PRO A 103 -5.42 6.62 14.03
CA PRO A 103 -5.65 5.24 14.42
C PRO A 103 -5.75 4.31 13.21
N ARG A 104 -5.14 3.12 13.31
CA ARG A 104 -5.34 2.04 12.33
C ARG A 104 -6.77 1.48 12.39
N LYS A 105 -7.26 0.86 11.29
CA LYS A 105 -8.58 0.20 11.23
C LYS A 105 -8.81 -0.83 12.34
N SER A 106 -7.76 -1.48 12.83
CA SER A 106 -7.84 -2.44 13.94
C SER A 106 -8.24 -1.81 15.28
N ARG A 107 -8.11 -0.49 15.44
CA ARG A 107 -8.58 0.26 16.63
C ARG A 107 -10.04 0.72 16.52
N GLY A 108 -10.63 0.60 15.34
CA GLY A 108 -12.01 0.98 15.07
C GLY A 108 -12.14 1.88 13.84
N LEU A 109 -13.07 1.54 12.95
CA LEU A 109 -13.28 2.29 11.70
C LEU A 109 -13.75 3.73 11.95
N SER A 110 -14.52 3.97 13.00
CA SER A 110 -14.95 5.34 13.38
C SER A 110 -13.76 6.24 13.73
N LEU A 111 -12.79 5.69 14.48
CA LEU A 111 -11.59 6.43 14.86
C LEU A 111 -10.69 6.73 13.64
N LEU A 112 -10.56 5.77 12.73
CA LEU A 112 -9.82 5.98 11.48
C LEU A 112 -10.51 7.04 10.60
N ARG A 113 -11.84 6.96 10.44
CA ARG A 113 -12.62 8.00 9.71
C ARG A 113 -12.40 9.39 10.29
N GLU A 114 -12.46 9.52 11.60
CA GLU A 114 -12.21 10.79 12.27
C GLU A 114 -10.77 11.27 12.07
N GLY A 115 -9.78 10.38 12.16
CA GLY A 115 -8.39 10.69 11.86
C GLY A 115 -8.21 11.24 10.44
N LEU A 116 -8.82 10.58 9.44
CA LEU A 116 -8.77 11.04 8.04
C LEU A 116 -9.46 12.40 7.86
N ARG A 117 -10.60 12.64 8.52
CA ARG A 117 -11.28 13.96 8.49
C ARG A 117 -10.40 15.06 9.10
N ARG A 118 -9.69 14.78 10.19
CA ARG A 118 -8.73 15.73 10.81
C ARG A 118 -7.55 16.07 9.90
N LEU A 119 -7.13 15.13 9.03
CA LEU A 119 -6.13 15.39 7.99
C LEU A 119 -6.69 16.22 6.82
N GLY A 120 -7.95 16.66 6.87
CA GLY A 120 -8.59 17.47 5.84
C GLY A 120 -9.21 16.67 4.69
N VAL A 121 -9.31 15.35 4.80
CA VAL A 121 -9.94 14.52 3.77
C VAL A 121 -11.44 14.75 3.75
N ARG A 122 -11.96 15.23 2.63
CA ARG A 122 -13.38 15.46 2.42
C ARG A 122 -14.07 14.20 1.90
N GLY A 123 -15.37 14.04 2.18
CA GLY A 123 -16.17 12.92 1.69
C GLY A 123 -15.96 11.59 2.42
N VAL A 124 -15.26 11.60 3.55
CA VAL A 124 -15.17 10.44 4.45
C VAL A 124 -16.51 10.27 5.15
N ARG A 125 -17.37 9.40 4.59
CA ARG A 125 -18.73 9.14 5.09
C ARG A 125 -18.77 7.96 6.05
N GLU A 126 -19.85 7.84 6.82
CA GLU A 126 -20.17 6.63 7.56
C GLU A 126 -20.42 5.46 6.58
N GLY A 127 -20.19 4.24 7.03
CA GLY A 127 -20.39 3.02 6.22
C GLY A 127 -19.24 2.64 5.30
N LEU A 128 -18.17 3.46 5.16
CA LEU A 128 -16.97 3.04 4.45
C LEU A 128 -16.32 1.84 5.14
N SER A 129 -15.96 0.83 4.35
CA SER A 129 -15.23 -0.37 4.81
C SER A 129 -13.80 -0.03 5.23
N GLY A 130 -13.15 -0.97 5.93
CA GLY A 130 -11.74 -0.81 6.29
C GLY A 130 -10.83 -0.71 5.07
N ASP A 131 -11.17 -1.42 4.00
CA ASP A 131 -10.37 -1.43 2.77
C ASP A 131 -10.57 -0.14 1.97
N GLU A 132 -11.77 0.43 1.96
CA GLU A 132 -12.02 1.75 1.40
C GLU A 132 -11.24 2.86 2.15
N LEU A 133 -11.16 2.77 3.49
CA LEU A 133 -10.39 3.72 4.30
C LEU A 133 -8.88 3.56 4.10
N ASP A 134 -8.40 2.33 3.93
CA ASP A 134 -6.99 2.07 3.57
C ASP A 134 -6.69 2.57 2.15
N ALA A 135 -7.60 2.43 1.19
CA ALA A 135 -7.44 3.01 -0.15
C ALA A 135 -7.35 4.55 -0.11
N ILE A 136 -8.16 5.21 0.73
CA ILE A 136 -8.04 6.65 0.97
C ILE A 136 -6.66 6.99 1.56
N THR A 137 -6.20 6.21 2.54
CA THR A 137 -4.88 6.40 3.16
C THR A 137 -3.75 6.20 2.14
N ALA A 138 -3.87 5.21 1.26
CA ALA A 138 -2.93 4.99 0.17
C ALA A 138 -2.86 6.20 -0.78
N ALA A 139 -4.01 6.77 -1.13
CA ALA A 139 -4.07 7.98 -1.96
C ALA A 139 -3.41 9.20 -1.27
N ILE A 140 -3.58 9.36 0.05
CA ILE A 140 -2.89 10.39 0.83
C ILE A 140 -1.37 10.21 0.74
N THR A 141 -0.87 8.98 0.88
CA THR A 141 0.56 8.68 0.80
C THR A 141 1.13 9.10 -0.55
N VAL A 142 0.42 8.78 -1.63
CA VAL A 142 0.79 9.19 -2.99
C VAL A 142 0.74 10.71 -3.15
N GLN A 143 -0.28 11.37 -2.61
CA GLN A 143 -0.40 12.82 -2.64
C GLN A 143 0.78 13.49 -1.91
N LEU A 144 1.13 13.01 -0.72
CA LEU A 144 2.28 13.50 0.03
C LEU A 144 3.59 13.33 -0.75
N TYR A 145 3.74 12.25 -1.50
CA TYR A 145 4.90 12.07 -2.37
C TYR A 145 4.96 13.11 -3.48
N LEU A 146 3.85 13.38 -4.14
CA LEU A 146 3.79 14.42 -5.18
C LEU A 146 4.06 15.83 -4.64
N GLU A 147 3.86 16.03 -3.33
CA GLU A 147 4.18 17.26 -2.60
C GLU A 147 5.61 17.29 -2.02
N GLY A 148 6.42 16.24 -2.22
CA GLY A 148 7.76 16.13 -1.65
C GLY A 148 7.82 15.79 -0.15
N LYS A 149 6.68 15.36 0.43
CA LYS A 149 6.49 15.05 1.87
C LYS A 149 6.48 13.56 2.17
N ALA A 150 6.82 12.71 1.23
CA ALA A 150 6.98 11.27 1.42
C ALA A 150 8.32 10.81 0.85
N GLU A 151 8.74 9.64 1.29
CA GLU A 151 10.02 9.03 0.92
C GLU A 151 9.84 7.53 0.62
N PHE A 152 10.77 6.98 -0.14
CA PHE A 152 10.89 5.54 -0.30
C PHE A 152 11.85 4.97 0.73
N ILE A 153 11.49 3.82 1.30
CA ILE A 153 12.33 3.00 2.15
C ILE A 153 12.62 1.66 1.47
N GLY A 154 13.75 1.04 1.78
CA GLY A 154 14.19 -0.22 1.20
C GLY A 154 15.28 -0.06 0.13
N ASP A 155 15.45 -1.06 -0.70
CA ASP A 155 16.47 -1.13 -1.75
C ASP A 155 15.81 -1.13 -3.14
N PRO A 156 16.20 -0.21 -4.06
CA PRO A 156 15.61 -0.14 -5.41
C PRO A 156 15.74 -1.43 -6.22
N THR A 157 16.73 -2.28 -5.91
CA THR A 157 16.97 -3.54 -6.61
C THR A 157 16.20 -4.72 -6.03
N GLU A 158 15.60 -4.54 -4.82
CA GLU A 158 14.78 -5.54 -4.17
C GLU A 158 13.32 -5.13 -4.13
N GLY A 159 13.04 -3.93 -3.64
CA GLY A 159 11.71 -3.38 -3.51
C GLY A 159 11.65 -2.20 -2.56
N LEU A 160 10.76 -1.28 -2.86
CA LEU A 160 10.59 -0.03 -2.12
C LEU A 160 9.15 0.08 -1.62
N ILE A 161 8.98 0.64 -0.43
CA ILE A 161 7.69 1.07 0.10
C ILE A 161 7.70 2.59 0.20
N LEU A 162 6.64 3.24 -0.26
CA LEU A 162 6.43 4.66 -0.10
C LEU A 162 5.73 4.93 1.23
N ILE A 163 6.31 5.81 2.04
CA ILE A 163 5.77 6.25 3.33
C ILE A 163 5.89 7.77 3.48
N PRO A 164 5.06 8.42 4.32
CA PRO A 164 5.27 9.83 4.68
C PRO A 164 6.63 10.03 5.36
N LYS A 165 7.23 11.21 5.16
CA LYS A 165 8.36 11.63 5.99
C LYS A 165 7.87 11.87 7.42
N GLY A 166 8.62 11.38 8.40
CA GLY A 166 8.37 11.61 9.80
C GLY A 166 8.75 13.03 10.26
#